data_ce0c71bd177f1eb8ea9fbb1cb814f10c
#
_entry.id   ce0c71bd177f1eb8ea9fbb1cb814f10c
#
_cell.length_a   1.000
_cell.length_b   1.000
_cell.length_c   1.000
_cell.angle_alpha   90.00
_cell.angle_beta   90.00
_cell.angle_gamma   90.00
#
_symmetry.space_group_name_H-M   'P 1'
#
loop_
_entity.id
_entity.type
_entity.pdbx_description
1 polymer ?
#
loop_
_entity_poly.entity_id
_entity_poly.type
_entity_poly.pdbx_seq_one_letter_code
_entity_poly.pdbx_strand_id
1 'polypeptide(L)'
;MHEINAQKPNTVAWHFNHSYTKLPKDFFAEQLPVKVSNPKLILLNEPLLKSLGLDKEALSREAWGNIFSGNELPEKAHPIAEAYAGHQFGHFAILGDGRAVLLGEQVSPDGDYFDIQFKGSGQTPYSRRGDGRAALGPMLREFIISEAMFALKIPTTRSLAVVTTGESVMRDEVLPGAILTRVAKSHIRVGTFQFASTLNDINKLKALADYTIDRHYPECKAKDNPYLAFLNAVIERQALLLSQWMHVGFIHGVMNTDNMSISGETIDYGPCAFMDRYHPETVFSSIDHHGRYAYANQPPIAQWNLARFAETLIPLIDHNTDKSIELASQSVNNFSDQFQRAWLGGMRQKLGLFNEGASEIELINELLVLMQKNKADYTLTFRHLSSDAILKDAIFKDASFKVWYKNWIHCIQKQKEGEEISKLMMLKHNPAVIPRNYLVEKALSLAVVDNDYKFLNDFITALLKPFEESKVFGEPPLEEDKSYQTFCGT
;
A
#
# COMPACT_ATOMS: atom_id res chain seq x y z
N MET A 1 14.89 -38.15 43.02
CA MET A 1 13.88 -37.10 42.75
C MET A 1 14.23 -36.49 41.39
N HIS A 2 13.53 -36.93 40.34
CA HIS A 2 13.65 -36.31 39.04
C HIS A 2 12.57 -35.20 38.98
N GLU A 3 13.02 -33.96 38.98
CA GLU A 3 12.14 -32.84 38.65
C GLU A 3 11.71 -32.97 37.18
N ILE A 4 10.43 -33.30 37.00
CA ILE A 4 9.78 -33.20 35.72
C ILE A 4 9.60 -31.70 35.45
N ASN A 5 10.47 -31.15 34.60
CA ASN A 5 10.25 -29.81 33.99
C ASN A 5 8.95 -29.88 33.22
N ALA A 6 7.87 -29.41 33.81
CA ALA A 6 6.62 -29.17 33.11
C ALA A 6 6.88 -28.04 32.08
N GLN A 7 7.12 -28.42 30.82
CA GLN A 7 7.08 -27.50 29.71
C GLN A 7 5.72 -26.79 29.77
N LYS A 8 5.73 -25.47 29.98
CA LYS A 8 4.54 -24.64 29.78
C LYS A 8 4.00 -24.93 28.38
N PRO A 9 2.71 -25.13 28.20
CA PRO A 9 2.15 -25.29 26.86
C PRO A 9 2.52 -24.04 26.05
N ASN A 10 3.18 -24.25 24.91
CA ASN A 10 3.50 -23.21 23.92
C ASN A 10 2.18 -22.72 23.30
N THR A 11 1.47 -21.85 23.99
CA THR A 11 0.25 -21.23 23.48
C THR A 11 0.63 -19.84 22.95
N VAL A 12 0.41 -19.64 21.64
CA VAL A 12 0.53 -18.32 21.03
C VAL A 12 -0.56 -17.43 21.59
N ALA A 13 -0.18 -16.31 22.17
CA ALA A 13 -1.10 -15.38 22.80
C ALA A 13 -1.77 -14.48 21.75
N TRP A 14 -2.76 -15.01 21.01
CA TRP A 14 -3.62 -14.19 20.19
C TRP A 14 -4.59 -13.39 21.08
N HIS A 15 -4.64 -12.08 20.85
CA HIS A 15 -5.51 -11.13 21.56
C HIS A 15 -6.49 -10.49 20.58
N PHE A 16 -7.42 -11.29 20.05
CA PHE A 16 -8.39 -10.78 19.10
C PHE A 16 -9.48 -9.94 19.77
N ASN A 17 -9.76 -8.79 19.17
CA ASN A 17 -10.98 -8.03 19.30
C ASN A 17 -11.83 -8.24 18.02
N HIS A 18 -13.13 -7.99 18.13
CA HIS A 18 -14.08 -8.17 17.03
C HIS A 18 -15.01 -6.95 16.94
N SER A 19 -14.41 -5.77 16.87
CA SER A 19 -15.18 -4.53 16.91
C SER A 19 -16.01 -4.33 15.64
N TYR A 20 -15.50 -4.79 14.47
CA TYR A 20 -16.21 -4.71 13.21
C TYR A 20 -17.52 -5.53 13.22
N THR A 21 -17.57 -6.66 13.91
CA THR A 21 -18.76 -7.50 13.99
C THR A 21 -19.89 -6.90 14.83
N LYS A 22 -19.65 -5.75 15.50
CA LYS A 22 -20.69 -4.96 16.19
C LYS A 22 -21.47 -4.08 15.21
N LEU A 23 -20.98 -3.89 13.99
CA LEU A 23 -21.72 -3.24 12.92
C LEU A 23 -22.96 -4.07 12.51
N PRO A 24 -23.96 -3.46 11.84
CA PRO A 24 -25.08 -4.20 11.26
C PRO A 24 -24.62 -5.39 10.41
N LYS A 25 -25.35 -6.47 10.47
CA LYS A 25 -25.02 -7.76 9.78
C LYS A 25 -24.91 -7.65 8.26
N ASP A 26 -25.42 -6.57 7.66
CA ASP A 26 -25.26 -6.29 6.22
C ASP A 26 -23.80 -6.07 5.83
N PHE A 27 -22.92 -5.63 6.73
CA PHE A 27 -21.54 -5.28 6.43
C PHE A 27 -20.58 -6.46 6.32
N PHE A 28 -21.00 -7.65 6.71
CA PHE A 28 -20.16 -8.85 6.66
C PHE A 28 -20.98 -10.14 6.61
N ALA A 29 -20.34 -11.19 6.18
CA ALA A 29 -20.84 -12.56 6.29
C ALA A 29 -19.86 -13.37 7.15
N GLU A 30 -20.37 -14.23 8.03
CA GLU A 30 -19.53 -15.21 8.73
C GLU A 30 -18.99 -16.23 7.73
N GLN A 31 -17.68 -16.39 7.67
CA GLN A 31 -17.04 -17.21 6.66
C GLN A 31 -15.74 -17.84 7.17
N LEU A 32 -15.72 -19.14 7.27
CA LEU A 32 -14.49 -19.89 7.58
C LEU A 32 -13.56 -19.94 6.36
N PRO A 33 -12.24 -19.87 6.55
CA PRO A 33 -11.30 -20.22 5.50
C PRO A 33 -11.53 -21.64 4.99
N VAL A 34 -11.38 -21.86 3.70
CA VAL A 34 -11.48 -23.18 3.09
C VAL A 34 -10.16 -23.91 3.29
N LYS A 35 -10.20 -25.08 3.95
CA LYS A 35 -9.02 -25.91 4.22
C LYS A 35 -8.25 -26.24 2.94
N VAL A 36 -6.93 -26.39 3.10
CA VAL A 36 -6.00 -26.72 2.03
C VAL A 36 -5.25 -28.02 2.34
N SER A 37 -4.78 -28.70 1.30
CA SER A 37 -4.32 -30.09 1.40
C SER A 37 -2.95 -30.24 2.05
N ASN A 38 -1.99 -29.31 1.76
CA ASN A 38 -0.60 -29.44 2.23
C ASN A 38 0.04 -28.06 2.41
N PRO A 39 -0.32 -27.34 3.49
CA PRO A 39 0.19 -26.00 3.73
C PRO A 39 1.67 -26.03 4.06
N LYS A 40 2.46 -25.16 3.40
CA LYS A 40 3.87 -24.94 3.73
C LYS A 40 4.15 -23.46 3.88
N LEU A 41 4.66 -23.06 5.03
CA LEU A 41 5.08 -21.69 5.30
C LEU A 41 6.30 -21.35 4.43
N ILE A 42 6.16 -20.40 3.52
CA ILE A 42 7.23 -19.93 2.63
C ILE A 42 7.94 -18.73 3.26
N LEU A 43 7.19 -17.66 3.54
CA LEU A 43 7.71 -16.43 4.15
C LEU A 43 7.02 -16.18 5.50
N LEU A 44 7.79 -15.69 6.46
CA LEU A 44 7.31 -15.16 7.73
C LEU A 44 8.02 -13.85 8.03
N ASN A 45 7.26 -12.80 8.26
CA ASN A 45 7.75 -11.50 8.69
C ASN A 45 7.93 -11.48 10.21
N GLU A 46 9.10 -11.91 10.66
CA GLU A 46 9.39 -12.04 12.10
C GLU A 46 9.33 -10.71 12.85
N PRO A 47 9.85 -9.57 12.32
CA PRO A 47 9.69 -8.28 12.97
C PRO A 47 8.22 -7.86 13.13
N LEU A 48 7.39 -8.08 12.12
CA LEU A 48 5.96 -7.78 12.18
C LEU A 48 5.25 -8.72 13.18
N LEU A 49 5.56 -10.02 13.14
CA LEU A 49 5.03 -11.00 14.10
C LEU A 49 5.28 -10.53 15.54
N LYS A 50 6.52 -10.15 15.83
CA LYS A 50 6.93 -9.63 17.15
C LYS A 50 6.20 -8.34 17.54
N SER A 51 6.01 -7.40 16.60
CA SER A 51 5.28 -6.16 16.88
C SER A 51 3.79 -6.40 17.20
N LEU A 52 3.23 -7.50 16.70
CA LEU A 52 1.87 -7.94 17.04
C LEU A 52 1.78 -8.67 18.39
N GLY A 53 2.90 -8.81 19.12
CA GLY A 53 2.96 -9.53 20.39
C GLY A 53 3.02 -11.04 20.27
N LEU A 54 3.34 -11.55 19.06
CA LEU A 54 3.42 -12.98 18.79
C LEU A 54 4.89 -13.44 18.80
N ASP A 55 5.13 -14.65 19.32
CA ASP A 55 6.47 -15.23 19.39
C ASP A 55 6.64 -16.35 18.35
N LYS A 56 7.62 -16.19 17.47
CA LYS A 56 7.97 -17.19 16.45
C LYS A 56 8.28 -18.56 17.05
N GLU A 57 8.98 -18.59 18.19
CA GLU A 57 9.44 -19.82 18.83
C GLU A 57 8.31 -20.56 19.58
N ALA A 58 7.12 -19.93 19.69
CA ALA A 58 5.97 -20.55 20.34
C ALA A 58 5.43 -21.77 19.59
N LEU A 59 5.68 -21.86 18.27
CA LEU A 59 5.18 -22.93 17.41
C LEU A 59 6.24 -23.40 16.41
N SER A 60 6.11 -24.65 15.97
CA SER A 60 6.89 -25.18 14.84
C SER A 60 6.53 -24.48 13.53
N ARG A 61 7.44 -24.52 12.54
CA ARG A 61 7.19 -23.98 11.20
C ARG A 61 5.93 -24.60 10.54
N GLU A 62 5.68 -25.88 10.79
CA GLU A 62 4.50 -26.60 10.30
C GLU A 62 3.21 -26.08 10.96
N ALA A 63 3.22 -25.90 12.29
CA ALA A 63 2.07 -25.35 13.01
C ALA A 63 1.74 -23.92 12.58
N TRP A 64 2.75 -23.07 12.37
CA TRP A 64 2.55 -21.75 11.75
C TRP A 64 1.95 -21.85 10.34
N GLY A 65 2.39 -22.85 9.55
CA GLY A 65 1.82 -23.13 8.22
C GLY A 65 0.33 -23.47 8.29
N ASN A 66 -0.08 -24.29 9.25
CA ASN A 66 -1.49 -24.65 9.47
C ASN A 66 -2.32 -23.44 9.91
N ILE A 67 -1.80 -22.58 10.78
CA ILE A 67 -2.50 -21.37 11.20
C ILE A 67 -2.65 -20.40 10.02
N PHE A 68 -1.57 -20.05 9.35
CA PHE A 68 -1.61 -19.05 8.27
C PHE A 68 -2.22 -19.56 6.96
N SER A 69 -2.54 -20.85 6.88
CA SER A 69 -3.38 -21.40 5.81
C SER A 69 -4.88 -21.39 6.14
N GLY A 70 -5.23 -21.18 7.40
CA GLY A 70 -6.61 -21.32 7.89
C GLY A 70 -7.04 -22.76 8.16
N ASN A 71 -6.13 -23.75 8.08
CA ASN A 71 -6.42 -25.14 8.45
C ASN A 71 -6.69 -25.28 9.95
N GLU A 72 -5.99 -24.51 10.75
CA GLU A 72 -6.18 -24.32 12.18
C GLU A 72 -6.42 -22.83 12.46
N LEU A 73 -7.49 -22.53 13.17
CA LEU A 73 -7.78 -21.14 13.55
C LEU A 73 -7.17 -20.81 14.90
N PRO A 74 -6.59 -19.60 15.05
CA PRO A 74 -6.20 -19.12 16.35
C PRO A 74 -7.37 -19.09 17.34
N GLU A 75 -7.07 -19.29 18.62
CA GLU A 75 -8.09 -19.19 19.67
C GLU A 75 -8.78 -17.81 19.62
N LYS A 76 -10.10 -17.79 19.75
CA LYS A 76 -10.96 -16.61 19.67
C LYS A 76 -11.00 -15.91 18.29
N ALA A 77 -10.47 -16.50 17.23
CA ALA A 77 -10.72 -15.97 15.88
C ALA A 77 -12.23 -16.04 15.56
N HIS A 78 -12.76 -14.98 14.94
CA HIS A 78 -14.14 -14.92 14.43
C HIS A 78 -14.12 -14.54 12.95
N PRO A 79 -13.92 -15.52 12.07
CA PRO A 79 -13.69 -15.26 10.66
C PRO A 79 -14.91 -14.71 9.94
N ILE A 80 -14.74 -13.58 9.25
CA ILE A 80 -15.76 -12.92 8.45
C ILE A 80 -15.21 -12.52 7.08
N ALA A 81 -16.10 -12.37 6.10
CA ALA A 81 -15.85 -11.69 4.84
C ALA A 81 -16.57 -10.35 4.84
N GLU A 82 -15.90 -9.27 4.51
CA GLU A 82 -16.46 -7.92 4.54
C GLU A 82 -17.19 -7.58 3.25
N ALA A 83 -18.34 -6.88 3.36
CA ALA A 83 -19.08 -6.34 2.24
C ALA A 83 -18.59 -4.93 1.88
N TYR A 84 -18.37 -4.68 0.61
CA TYR A 84 -18.09 -3.36 0.08
C TYR A 84 -18.57 -3.25 -1.37
N ALA A 85 -18.58 -2.05 -1.92
CA ALA A 85 -18.82 -1.79 -3.33
C ALA A 85 -17.58 -1.09 -3.91
N GLY A 86 -17.61 -0.74 -5.18
CA GLY A 86 -16.54 0.06 -5.75
C GLY A 86 -16.84 0.51 -7.16
N HIS A 87 -16.22 1.63 -7.55
CA HIS A 87 -16.16 2.07 -8.93
C HIS A 87 -14.91 1.49 -9.57
N GLN A 88 -15.09 0.36 -10.26
CA GLN A 88 -14.02 -0.31 -10.99
C GLN A 88 -13.88 0.33 -12.38
N PHE A 89 -12.76 1.00 -12.65
CA PHE A 89 -12.57 1.81 -13.86
C PHE A 89 -13.71 2.80 -14.11
N GLY A 90 -14.32 3.32 -13.04
CA GLY A 90 -15.45 4.26 -13.10
C GLY A 90 -16.84 3.61 -13.14
N HIS A 91 -16.95 2.29 -13.24
CA HIS A 91 -18.22 1.55 -13.22
C HIS A 91 -18.53 1.02 -11.82
N PHE A 92 -19.68 1.37 -11.28
CA PHE A 92 -20.09 0.94 -9.95
C PHE A 92 -20.48 -0.56 -9.94
N ALA A 93 -19.98 -1.27 -8.93
CA ALA A 93 -20.30 -2.69 -8.69
C ALA A 93 -20.38 -2.99 -7.20
N ILE A 94 -21.32 -3.88 -6.82
CA ILE A 94 -21.33 -4.50 -5.49
C ILE A 94 -20.25 -5.58 -5.47
N LEU A 95 -19.39 -5.51 -4.49
CA LEU A 95 -18.21 -6.35 -4.32
C LEU A 95 -18.22 -6.99 -2.92
N GLY A 96 -17.07 -7.19 -2.38
CA GLY A 96 -16.80 -7.73 -1.05
C GLY A 96 -15.54 -8.57 -1.08
N ASP A 97 -15.17 -9.14 0.05
CA ASP A 97 -14.01 -10.01 0.20
C ASP A 97 -14.24 -11.35 -0.53
N GLY A 98 -14.17 -11.35 -1.85
CA GLY A 98 -14.44 -12.52 -2.69
C GLY A 98 -13.40 -13.64 -2.57
N ARG A 99 -12.26 -13.38 -1.94
CA ARG A 99 -11.17 -14.35 -1.71
C ARG A 99 -10.39 -14.07 -0.43
N ALA A 100 -10.97 -13.27 0.47
CA ALA A 100 -10.30 -12.92 1.71
C ALA A 100 -11.23 -13.14 2.90
N VAL A 101 -10.62 -13.42 4.06
CA VAL A 101 -11.32 -13.68 5.31
C VAL A 101 -10.58 -12.95 6.43
N LEU A 102 -11.25 -12.03 7.11
CA LEU A 102 -10.77 -11.34 8.29
C LEU A 102 -10.96 -12.23 9.52
N LEU A 103 -9.89 -12.53 10.25
CA LEU A 103 -9.95 -13.35 11.47
C LEU A 103 -10.38 -12.56 12.70
N GLY A 104 -10.13 -11.28 12.71
CA GLY A 104 -10.34 -10.34 13.81
C GLY A 104 -9.23 -9.30 13.88
N GLU A 105 -9.27 -8.48 14.91
CA GLU A 105 -8.34 -7.40 15.17
C GLU A 105 -7.36 -7.82 16.25
N GLN A 106 -6.11 -8.14 15.90
CA GLN A 106 -5.06 -8.41 16.88
C GLN A 106 -4.72 -7.12 17.64
N VAL A 107 -4.76 -7.20 18.96
CA VAL A 107 -4.32 -6.10 19.84
C VAL A 107 -2.83 -6.27 20.09
N SER A 108 -2.03 -5.28 19.67
CA SER A 108 -0.59 -5.27 19.89
C SER A 108 -0.25 -5.00 21.36
N PRO A 109 1.00 -5.25 21.79
CA PRO A 109 1.46 -4.88 23.15
C PRO A 109 1.30 -3.39 23.49
N ASP A 110 1.35 -2.53 22.47
CA ASP A 110 1.18 -1.08 22.60
C ASP A 110 -0.30 -0.65 22.67
N GLY A 111 -1.24 -1.60 22.51
CA GLY A 111 -2.68 -1.36 22.52
C GLY A 111 -3.30 -1.00 21.18
N ASP A 112 -2.51 -1.00 20.10
CA ASP A 112 -3.00 -0.76 18.76
C ASP A 112 -3.75 -1.97 18.19
N TYR A 113 -4.75 -1.70 17.36
CA TYR A 113 -5.58 -2.70 16.69
C TYR A 113 -5.15 -2.91 15.25
N PHE A 114 -4.89 -4.18 14.88
CA PHE A 114 -4.53 -4.56 13.52
C PHE A 114 -5.44 -5.69 13.02
N ASP A 115 -6.08 -5.48 11.90
CA ASP A 115 -6.82 -6.51 11.19
C ASP A 115 -5.85 -7.60 10.71
N ILE A 116 -6.20 -8.86 10.96
CA ILE A 116 -5.51 -10.04 10.43
C ILE A 116 -6.40 -10.69 9.39
N GLN A 117 -6.04 -10.59 8.12
CA GLN A 117 -6.83 -11.06 7.00
C GLN A 117 -6.07 -12.10 6.17
N PHE A 118 -6.71 -13.22 5.85
CA PHE A 118 -6.19 -14.20 4.88
C PHE A 118 -6.69 -13.87 3.47
N LYS A 119 -5.77 -13.69 2.52
CA LYS A 119 -6.06 -13.45 1.11
C LYS A 119 -5.73 -14.70 0.29
N GLY A 120 -6.67 -15.21 -0.49
CA GLY A 120 -6.56 -16.48 -1.21
C GLY A 120 -7.10 -17.69 -0.43
N SER A 121 -7.86 -17.47 0.66
CA SER A 121 -8.30 -18.49 1.61
C SER A 121 -9.56 -19.26 1.19
N GLY A 122 -10.00 -19.11 -0.05
CA GLY A 122 -11.13 -19.83 -0.61
C GLY A 122 -12.37 -18.95 -0.84
N GLN A 123 -13.43 -19.60 -1.30
CA GLN A 123 -14.69 -18.93 -1.64
C GLN A 123 -15.38 -18.33 -0.42
N THR A 124 -16.01 -17.19 -0.66
CA THR A 124 -16.88 -16.46 0.26
C THR A 124 -18.21 -16.15 -0.43
N PRO A 125 -19.23 -15.65 0.27
CA PRO A 125 -20.46 -15.18 -0.37
C PRO A 125 -20.25 -14.09 -1.42
N TYR A 126 -19.08 -13.44 -1.43
CA TYR A 126 -18.73 -12.35 -2.36
C TYR A 126 -17.86 -12.81 -3.54
N SER A 127 -17.53 -14.08 -3.66
CA SER A 127 -16.64 -14.60 -4.72
C SER A 127 -17.26 -14.55 -6.12
N ARG A 128 -18.55 -14.29 -6.23
CA ARG A 128 -19.30 -14.35 -7.50
C ARG A 128 -19.09 -15.71 -8.18
N ARG A 129 -18.31 -15.77 -9.28
CA ARG A 129 -17.95 -16.99 -10.01
C ARG A 129 -16.50 -17.42 -9.77
N GLY A 130 -15.75 -16.70 -8.93
CA GLY A 130 -14.35 -17.00 -8.62
C GLY A 130 -14.20 -18.20 -7.67
N ASP A 131 -13.03 -18.82 -7.72
CA ASP A 131 -12.66 -19.92 -6.82
C ASP A 131 -12.22 -19.45 -5.42
N GLY A 132 -12.07 -18.14 -5.22
CA GLY A 132 -11.60 -17.55 -3.96
C GLY A 132 -10.13 -17.87 -3.64
N ARG A 133 -9.41 -18.50 -4.56
CA ARG A 133 -7.99 -18.86 -4.40
C ARG A 133 -7.07 -17.79 -4.98
N ALA A 134 -5.79 -17.87 -4.64
CA ALA A 134 -4.74 -17.01 -5.18
C ALA A 134 -3.52 -17.86 -5.58
N ALA A 135 -2.82 -17.43 -6.63
CA ALA A 135 -1.57 -18.05 -7.04
C ALA A 135 -0.38 -17.51 -6.21
N LEU A 136 0.69 -18.29 -6.12
CA LEU A 136 1.88 -17.98 -5.33
C LEU A 136 2.56 -16.68 -5.78
N GLY A 137 2.74 -16.47 -7.08
CA GLY A 137 3.42 -15.29 -7.63
C GLY A 137 2.80 -13.98 -7.13
N PRO A 138 1.48 -13.73 -7.34
CA PRO A 138 0.80 -12.55 -6.81
C PRO A 138 0.91 -12.37 -5.29
N MET A 139 0.90 -13.44 -4.49
CA MET A 139 1.04 -13.33 -3.03
C MET A 139 2.45 -12.95 -2.62
N LEU A 140 3.47 -13.49 -3.28
CA LEU A 140 4.86 -13.08 -3.10
C LEU A 140 5.09 -11.63 -3.55
N ARG A 141 4.48 -11.21 -4.67
CA ARG A 141 4.55 -9.84 -5.16
C ARG A 141 3.98 -8.85 -4.14
N GLU A 142 2.80 -9.13 -3.60
CA GLU A 142 2.20 -8.27 -2.56
C GLU A 142 3.10 -8.21 -1.32
N PHE A 143 3.71 -9.31 -0.90
CA PHE A 143 4.66 -9.33 0.20
C PHE A 143 5.89 -8.43 -0.08
N ILE A 144 6.52 -8.59 -1.25
CA ILE A 144 7.69 -7.78 -1.64
C ILE A 144 7.36 -6.29 -1.61
N ILE A 145 6.27 -5.90 -2.28
CA ILE A 145 5.94 -4.49 -2.47
C ILE A 145 5.46 -3.85 -1.16
N SER A 146 4.58 -4.52 -0.41
CA SER A 146 4.08 -3.97 0.87
C SER A 146 5.21 -3.74 1.89
N GLU A 147 6.15 -4.67 2.00
CA GLU A 147 7.28 -4.54 2.91
C GLU A 147 8.30 -3.51 2.43
N ALA A 148 8.51 -3.37 1.11
CA ALA A 148 9.30 -2.27 0.55
C ALA A 148 8.67 -0.90 0.83
N MET A 149 7.35 -0.75 0.66
CA MET A 149 6.63 0.49 0.98
C MET A 149 6.76 0.84 2.47
N PHE A 150 6.64 -0.16 3.34
CA PHE A 150 6.86 0.06 4.78
C PHE A 150 8.29 0.55 5.08
N ALA A 151 9.30 -0.07 4.48
CA ALA A 151 10.70 0.31 4.66
C ALA A 151 10.99 1.73 4.12
N LEU A 152 10.30 2.14 3.05
CA LEU A 152 10.29 3.49 2.50
C LEU A 152 9.51 4.49 3.38
N LYS A 153 8.92 4.04 4.48
CA LYS A 153 8.08 4.83 5.42
C LYS A 153 6.80 5.36 4.80
N ILE A 154 6.26 4.65 3.82
CA ILE A 154 4.98 4.96 3.19
C ILE A 154 3.90 4.15 3.89
N PRO A 155 2.80 4.77 4.37
CA PRO A 155 1.70 4.05 5.00
C PRO A 155 1.15 2.94 4.09
N THR A 156 1.08 1.73 4.63
CA THR A 156 0.77 0.53 3.83
C THR A 156 0.21 -0.59 4.70
N THR A 157 -0.66 -1.41 4.13
CA THR A 157 -0.92 -2.74 4.68
C THR A 157 0.37 -3.54 4.67
N ARG A 158 0.53 -4.45 5.62
CA ARG A 158 1.73 -5.27 5.82
C ARG A 158 1.45 -6.72 5.46
N SER A 159 2.50 -7.44 5.14
CA SER A 159 2.45 -8.88 4.85
C SER A 159 3.13 -9.66 5.95
N LEU A 160 2.37 -10.51 6.68
CA LEU A 160 2.88 -11.28 7.81
C LEU A 160 3.46 -12.62 7.37
N ALA A 161 2.72 -13.34 6.52
CA ALA A 161 3.14 -14.67 6.07
C ALA A 161 2.63 -14.98 4.66
N VAL A 162 3.38 -15.83 3.94
CA VAL A 162 2.93 -16.49 2.71
C VAL A 162 3.04 -17.99 2.90
N VAL A 163 1.93 -18.70 2.64
CA VAL A 163 1.83 -20.16 2.75
C VAL A 163 1.39 -20.72 1.42
N THR A 164 2.07 -21.76 0.88
CA THR A 164 1.54 -22.53 -0.25
C THR A 164 0.46 -23.48 0.22
N THR A 165 -0.52 -23.76 -0.63
CA THR A 165 -1.68 -24.60 -0.28
C THR A 165 -1.46 -26.10 -0.51
N GLY A 166 -0.47 -26.47 -1.34
CA GLY A 166 -0.32 -27.82 -1.88
C GLY A 166 -1.32 -28.14 -2.99
N GLU A 167 -2.10 -27.14 -3.41
CA GLU A 167 -3.11 -27.24 -4.47
C GLU A 167 -2.72 -26.32 -5.63
N SER A 168 -3.20 -26.67 -6.82
CA SER A 168 -3.04 -25.81 -7.99
C SER A 168 -4.26 -24.90 -8.17
N VAL A 169 -4.04 -23.72 -8.69
CA VAL A 169 -5.09 -22.80 -9.14
C VAL A 169 -5.02 -22.66 -10.65
N MET A 170 -6.18 -22.73 -11.31
CA MET A 170 -6.28 -22.51 -12.73
C MET A 170 -6.47 -21.02 -13.01
N ARG A 171 -5.58 -20.46 -13.82
CA ARG A 171 -5.69 -19.11 -14.41
C ARG A 171 -5.52 -19.27 -15.92
N ASP A 172 -4.74 -18.46 -16.59
CA ASP A 172 -4.33 -18.72 -17.98
C ASP A 172 -3.48 -20.00 -18.08
N GLU A 173 -2.83 -20.34 -16.98
CA GLU A 173 -2.07 -21.57 -16.79
C GLU A 173 -2.31 -22.18 -15.41
N VAL A 174 -1.79 -23.38 -15.17
CA VAL A 174 -1.85 -24.06 -13.88
C VAL A 174 -0.72 -23.53 -12.98
N LEU A 175 -1.10 -22.86 -11.89
CA LEU A 175 -0.17 -22.21 -10.97
C LEU A 175 -0.24 -22.81 -9.56
N PRO A 176 0.83 -22.80 -8.76
CA PRO A 176 0.77 -23.19 -7.37
C PRO A 176 -0.09 -22.20 -6.58
N GLY A 177 -1.02 -22.74 -5.77
CA GLY A 177 -1.88 -21.95 -4.91
C GLY A 177 -1.15 -21.47 -3.65
N ALA A 178 -1.53 -20.28 -3.16
CA ALA A 178 -0.99 -19.71 -1.94
C ALA A 178 -2.00 -18.84 -1.20
N ILE A 179 -1.71 -18.59 0.09
CA ILE A 179 -2.45 -17.69 0.95
C ILE A 179 -1.48 -16.68 1.53
N LEU A 180 -1.84 -15.40 1.47
CA LEU A 180 -1.14 -14.30 2.13
C LEU A 180 -1.89 -13.92 3.41
N THR A 181 -1.17 -13.81 4.53
CA THR A 181 -1.68 -13.14 5.73
C THR A 181 -1.36 -11.66 5.65
N ARG A 182 -2.40 -10.85 5.43
CA ARG A 182 -2.34 -9.40 5.41
C ARG A 182 -2.62 -8.83 6.79
N VAL A 183 -1.90 -7.77 7.15
CA VAL A 183 -2.08 -6.99 8.38
C VAL A 183 -2.34 -5.54 8.00
N ALA A 184 -3.39 -4.93 8.55
CA ALA A 184 -3.77 -3.55 8.26
C ALA A 184 -4.32 -2.86 9.52
N LYS A 185 -4.28 -1.53 9.55
CA LYS A 185 -5.03 -0.78 10.58
C LYS A 185 -6.53 -1.03 10.49
N SER A 186 -7.05 -1.16 9.27
CA SER A 186 -8.35 -1.75 8.95
C SER A 186 -8.48 -1.98 7.44
N HIS A 187 -9.48 -2.78 7.05
CA HIS A 187 -9.85 -2.99 5.66
C HIS A 187 -11.03 -2.11 5.21
N ILE A 188 -11.43 -1.13 6.02
CA ILE A 188 -12.48 -0.15 5.65
C ILE A 188 -11.97 0.71 4.49
N ARG A 189 -12.75 0.76 3.41
CA ARG A 189 -12.42 1.43 2.16
C ARG A 189 -13.45 2.49 1.83
N VAL A 190 -13.17 3.37 0.88
CA VAL A 190 -14.21 4.20 0.27
C VAL A 190 -15.37 3.33 -0.20
N GLY A 191 -15.07 2.18 -0.79
CA GLY A 191 -16.06 1.19 -1.21
C GLY A 191 -16.98 0.66 -0.10
N THR A 192 -16.52 0.59 1.15
CA THR A 192 -17.36 0.18 2.29
C THR A 192 -18.47 1.21 2.54
N PHE A 193 -18.14 2.51 2.47
CA PHE A 193 -19.11 3.60 2.59
C PHE A 193 -20.06 3.64 1.39
N GLN A 194 -19.57 3.36 0.19
CA GLN A 194 -20.41 3.24 -1.00
C GLN A 194 -21.42 2.10 -0.87
N PHE A 195 -21.00 0.96 -0.33
CA PHE A 195 -21.91 -0.14 -0.02
C PHE A 195 -22.96 0.28 1.02
N ALA A 196 -22.53 0.93 2.12
CA ALA A 196 -23.45 1.43 3.14
C ALA A 196 -24.54 2.35 2.55
N SER A 197 -24.17 3.19 1.58
CA SER A 197 -25.14 4.07 0.90
C SER A 197 -26.18 3.29 0.09
N THR A 198 -25.84 2.12 -0.47
CA THR A 198 -26.80 1.30 -1.24
C THR A 198 -27.87 0.64 -0.35
N LEU A 199 -27.61 0.56 0.97
CA LEU A 199 -28.58 -0.01 1.92
C LEU A 199 -29.79 0.92 2.17
N ASN A 200 -29.71 2.18 1.77
CA ASN A 200 -30.74 3.20 1.95
C ASN A 200 -31.21 3.33 3.43
N ASP A 201 -30.30 3.12 4.38
CA ASP A 201 -30.53 3.23 5.81
C ASP A 201 -29.47 4.14 6.44
N ILE A 202 -29.89 5.35 6.80
CA ILE A 202 -29.00 6.34 7.40
C ILE A 202 -28.39 5.90 8.73
N ASN A 203 -29.09 5.05 9.50
CA ASN A 203 -28.57 4.56 10.77
C ASN A 203 -27.40 3.59 10.55
N LYS A 204 -27.46 2.76 9.50
CA LYS A 204 -26.36 1.88 9.12
C LYS A 204 -25.14 2.67 8.64
N LEU A 205 -25.37 3.68 7.79
CA LEU A 205 -24.30 4.59 7.36
C LEU A 205 -23.67 5.32 8.54
N LYS A 206 -24.50 5.85 9.44
CA LYS A 206 -24.05 6.52 10.67
C LYS A 206 -23.25 5.58 11.56
N ALA A 207 -23.71 4.34 11.77
CA ALA A 207 -22.99 3.35 12.56
C ALA A 207 -21.60 3.05 12.00
N LEU A 208 -21.46 2.93 10.65
CA LEU A 208 -20.17 2.75 10.00
C LEU A 208 -19.29 4.00 10.18
N ALA A 209 -19.84 5.20 10.00
CA ALA A 209 -19.09 6.45 10.14
C ALA A 209 -18.59 6.63 11.59
N ASP A 210 -19.45 6.43 12.58
CA ASP A 210 -19.10 6.52 14.00
C ASP A 210 -18.01 5.51 14.37
N TYR A 211 -18.15 4.24 13.93
CA TYR A 211 -17.16 3.20 14.12
C TYR A 211 -15.81 3.56 13.52
N THR A 212 -15.81 4.10 12.30
CA THR A 212 -14.59 4.47 11.58
C THR A 212 -13.90 5.67 12.23
N ILE A 213 -14.68 6.67 12.69
CA ILE A 213 -14.18 7.80 13.47
C ILE A 213 -13.54 7.30 14.77
N ASP A 214 -14.22 6.41 15.51
CA ASP A 214 -13.72 5.87 16.76
C ASP A 214 -12.36 5.17 16.60
N ARG A 215 -12.22 4.45 15.51
CA ARG A 215 -11.04 3.62 15.26
C ARG A 215 -9.85 4.41 14.70
N HIS A 216 -10.09 5.40 13.83
CA HIS A 216 -9.01 6.02 13.03
C HIS A 216 -8.89 7.53 13.20
N TYR A 217 -9.95 8.19 13.71
CA TYR A 217 -10.07 9.66 13.75
C TYR A 217 -10.79 10.14 15.02
N PRO A 218 -10.43 9.61 16.21
CA PRO A 218 -11.17 9.90 17.45
C PRO A 218 -11.23 11.39 17.77
N GLU A 219 -10.26 12.18 17.28
CA GLU A 219 -10.20 13.63 17.43
C GLU A 219 -11.35 14.36 16.71
N CYS A 220 -11.95 13.74 15.71
CA CYS A 220 -13.10 14.33 14.98
C CYS A 220 -14.35 14.42 15.83
N LYS A 221 -14.50 13.54 16.85
CA LYS A 221 -15.66 13.57 17.76
C LYS A 221 -15.83 14.89 18.51
N ALA A 222 -14.74 15.57 18.83
CA ALA A 222 -14.74 16.82 19.56
C ALA A 222 -15.01 18.06 18.68
N LYS A 223 -15.26 17.87 17.38
CA LYS A 223 -15.54 18.97 16.44
C LYS A 223 -17.03 19.27 16.36
N ASP A 224 -17.39 20.53 16.05
CA ASP A 224 -18.78 20.95 15.88
C ASP A 224 -19.53 20.13 14.82
N ASN A 225 -18.82 19.71 13.78
CA ASN A 225 -19.32 18.81 12.74
C ASN A 225 -18.37 17.61 12.58
N PRO A 226 -18.57 16.52 13.33
CA PRO A 226 -17.68 15.36 13.32
C PRO A 226 -17.52 14.69 11.94
N TYR A 227 -18.61 14.62 11.16
CA TYR A 227 -18.58 13.96 9.84
C TYR A 227 -17.86 14.79 8.77
N LEU A 228 -18.01 16.11 8.80
CA LEU A 228 -17.22 17.00 7.95
C LEU A 228 -15.73 16.98 8.35
N ALA A 229 -15.46 16.97 9.65
CA ALA A 229 -14.08 16.83 10.17
C ALA A 229 -13.47 15.50 9.74
N PHE A 230 -14.25 14.41 9.79
CA PHE A 230 -13.84 13.09 9.31
C PHE A 230 -13.52 13.09 7.81
N LEU A 231 -14.38 13.68 6.97
CA LEU A 231 -14.10 13.83 5.54
C LEU A 231 -12.77 14.57 5.30
N ASN A 232 -12.56 15.69 5.98
CA ASN A 232 -11.34 16.48 5.87
C ASN A 232 -10.09 15.70 6.30
N ALA A 233 -10.17 14.95 7.39
CA ALA A 233 -9.06 14.14 7.88
C ALA A 233 -8.69 12.99 6.93
N VAL A 234 -9.68 12.35 6.29
CA VAL A 234 -9.43 11.35 5.24
C VAL A 234 -8.77 12.00 4.02
N ILE A 235 -9.25 13.17 3.59
CA ILE A 235 -8.68 13.92 2.47
C ILE A 235 -7.21 14.26 2.73
N GLU A 236 -6.88 14.75 3.92
CA GLU A 236 -5.51 15.10 4.32
C GLU A 236 -4.59 13.87 4.29
N ARG A 237 -5.02 12.74 4.88
CA ARG A 237 -4.22 11.49 4.85
C ARG A 237 -3.98 10.98 3.44
N GLN A 238 -4.99 11.05 2.58
CA GLN A 238 -4.86 10.61 1.19
C GLN A 238 -3.95 11.56 0.38
N ALA A 239 -4.03 12.86 0.57
CA ALA A 239 -3.15 13.83 -0.07
C ALA A 239 -1.67 13.56 0.29
N LEU A 240 -1.39 13.29 1.58
CA LEU A 240 -0.05 12.92 2.04
C LEU A 240 0.40 11.58 1.46
N LEU A 241 -0.44 10.54 1.49
CA LEU A 241 -0.11 9.21 0.95
C LEU A 241 0.25 9.28 -0.53
N LEU A 242 -0.58 9.95 -1.33
CA LEU A 242 -0.35 10.10 -2.77
C LEU A 242 0.95 10.86 -3.07
N SER A 243 1.26 11.92 -2.30
CA SER A 243 2.52 12.64 -2.45
C SER A 243 3.73 11.72 -2.24
N GLN A 244 3.66 10.83 -1.24
CA GLN A 244 4.71 9.86 -0.94
C GLN A 244 4.87 8.82 -2.06
N TRP A 245 3.78 8.33 -2.68
CA TRP A 245 3.87 7.47 -3.86
C TRP A 245 4.60 8.15 -4.99
N MET A 246 4.24 9.41 -5.26
CA MET A 246 4.88 10.20 -6.32
C MET A 246 6.39 10.39 -6.06
N HIS A 247 6.81 10.57 -4.80
CA HIS A 247 8.22 10.77 -4.45
C HIS A 247 9.13 9.56 -4.71
N VAL A 248 8.57 8.36 -4.79
CA VAL A 248 9.33 7.12 -5.05
C VAL A 248 9.06 6.51 -6.42
N GLY A 249 8.26 7.17 -7.26
CA GLY A 249 7.90 6.66 -8.59
C GLY A 249 6.94 5.47 -8.56
N PHE A 250 6.18 5.29 -7.48
CA PHE A 250 5.21 4.21 -7.34
C PHE A 250 3.94 4.49 -8.15
N ILE A 251 3.48 3.48 -8.88
CA ILE A 251 2.22 3.48 -9.64
C ILE A 251 1.37 2.33 -9.14
N HIS A 252 0.20 2.65 -8.56
CA HIS A 252 -0.69 1.64 -8.01
C HIS A 252 -1.34 0.75 -9.09
N GLY A 253 -1.65 1.33 -10.22
CA GLY A 253 -2.17 0.63 -11.41
C GLY A 253 -3.67 0.32 -11.38
N VAL A 254 -4.34 0.30 -10.22
CA VAL A 254 -5.80 0.13 -10.10
C VAL A 254 -6.31 0.92 -8.89
N MET A 255 -6.53 2.22 -9.08
CA MET A 255 -7.03 3.12 -8.04
C MET A 255 -8.58 3.20 -8.07
N ASN A 256 -9.22 2.06 -7.98
CA ASN A 256 -10.67 1.95 -7.78
C ASN A 256 -11.02 2.45 -6.37
N THR A 257 -12.30 2.78 -6.12
CA THR A 257 -12.75 3.19 -4.78
C THR A 257 -12.69 2.06 -3.75
N ASP A 258 -12.69 0.81 -4.17
CA ASP A 258 -12.45 -0.36 -3.34
C ASP A 258 -10.96 -0.60 -3.02
N ASN A 259 -10.05 0.14 -3.65
CA ASN A 259 -8.60 0.11 -3.39
C ASN A 259 -8.10 1.41 -2.73
N MET A 260 -8.99 2.17 -2.11
CA MET A 260 -8.65 3.34 -1.31
C MET A 260 -9.08 3.13 0.14
N SER A 261 -8.11 2.84 1.01
CA SER A 261 -8.34 2.61 2.44
C SER A 261 -8.64 3.92 3.17
N ILE A 262 -9.65 3.89 4.04
CA ILE A 262 -9.98 5.04 4.90
C ILE A 262 -8.89 5.29 5.96
N SER A 263 -8.15 4.28 6.37
CA SER A 263 -7.01 4.43 7.30
C SER A 263 -5.86 5.26 6.72
N GLY A 264 -5.82 5.47 5.39
CA GLY A 264 -4.72 6.14 4.70
C GLY A 264 -3.53 5.23 4.42
N GLU A 265 -3.74 3.91 4.42
CA GLU A 265 -2.73 2.92 4.03
C GLU A 265 -2.91 2.52 2.56
N THR A 266 -1.78 2.27 1.87
CA THR A 266 -1.79 1.63 0.55
C THR A 266 -2.27 0.18 0.69
N ILE A 267 -3.20 -0.26 -0.14
CA ILE A 267 -3.80 -1.60 -0.09
C ILE A 267 -3.89 -2.21 -1.50
N ASP A 268 -3.94 -3.55 -1.56
CA ASP A 268 -4.18 -4.32 -2.78
C ASP A 268 -3.13 -4.11 -3.89
N TYR A 269 -1.93 -4.63 -3.63
CA TYR A 269 -0.80 -4.60 -4.55
C TYR A 269 -0.96 -5.62 -5.69
N GLY A 270 -1.87 -5.32 -6.63
CA GLY A 270 -2.10 -6.09 -7.84
C GLY A 270 -1.14 -5.64 -8.96
N PRO A 271 -1.62 -4.86 -9.94
CA PRO A 271 -0.82 -4.42 -11.08
C PRO A 271 0.04 -3.18 -10.77
N CYS A 272 0.54 -3.06 -9.55
CA CYS A 272 1.40 -1.96 -9.14
C CYS A 272 2.85 -2.19 -9.58
N ALA A 273 3.60 -1.11 -9.76
CA ALA A 273 5.03 -1.16 -10.05
C ALA A 273 5.73 0.15 -9.71
N PHE A 274 7.04 0.12 -9.60
CA PHE A 274 7.88 1.30 -9.48
C PHE A 274 8.42 1.69 -10.86
N MET A 275 8.39 2.99 -11.15
CA MET A 275 8.87 3.54 -12.42
C MET A 275 10.39 3.56 -12.43
N ASP A 276 11.02 2.98 -13.46
CA ASP A 276 12.45 3.11 -13.69
C ASP A 276 12.74 4.47 -14.35
N ARG A 277 12.38 4.66 -15.61
CA ARG A 277 12.56 5.94 -16.32
C ARG A 277 11.40 6.87 -16.10
N TYR A 278 11.70 8.13 -15.78
CA TYR A 278 10.66 9.11 -15.53
C TYR A 278 9.86 9.43 -16.79
N HIS A 279 8.56 9.16 -16.70
CA HIS A 279 7.58 9.64 -17.67
C HIS A 279 6.21 9.81 -16.98
N PRO A 280 5.57 10.99 -17.10
CA PRO A 280 4.29 11.26 -16.40
C PRO A 280 3.14 10.35 -16.84
N GLU A 281 3.18 9.85 -18.07
CA GLU A 281 2.14 8.97 -18.64
C GLU A 281 2.44 7.47 -18.47
N THR A 282 3.40 7.10 -17.63
CA THR A 282 3.75 5.69 -17.40
C THR A 282 2.56 4.92 -16.83
N VAL A 283 2.21 3.80 -17.48
CA VAL A 283 1.17 2.84 -17.11
C VAL A 283 1.78 1.44 -17.08
N PHE A 284 1.49 0.66 -16.03
CA PHE A 284 1.92 -0.73 -15.95
C PHE A 284 0.77 -1.73 -16.04
N SER A 285 -0.43 -1.35 -15.59
CA SER A 285 -1.58 -2.24 -15.61
C SER A 285 -1.98 -2.62 -17.03
N SER A 286 -1.97 -3.93 -17.34
CA SER A 286 -2.32 -4.46 -18.66
C SER A 286 -3.75 -4.17 -19.09
N ILE A 287 -4.64 -3.88 -18.14
CA ILE A 287 -6.05 -3.58 -18.39
C ILE A 287 -6.36 -2.08 -18.44
N ASP A 288 -5.40 -1.21 -18.16
CA ASP A 288 -5.57 0.24 -18.22
C ASP A 288 -5.17 0.80 -19.59
N HIS A 289 -5.96 0.50 -20.60
CA HIS A 289 -5.68 0.89 -21.99
C HIS A 289 -5.75 2.41 -22.25
N HIS A 290 -6.34 3.18 -21.33
CA HIS A 290 -6.53 4.63 -21.50
C HIS A 290 -5.67 5.47 -20.55
N GLY A 291 -4.78 4.84 -19.78
CA GLY A 291 -3.93 5.54 -18.83
C GLY A 291 -4.68 6.22 -17.69
N ARG A 292 -5.86 5.69 -17.32
CA ARG A 292 -6.64 6.24 -16.21
C ARG A 292 -5.81 6.34 -14.93
N TYR A 293 -4.98 5.35 -14.68
CA TYR A 293 -4.12 5.25 -13.50
C TYR A 293 -2.63 5.47 -13.83
N ALA A 294 -2.34 6.22 -14.89
CA ALA A 294 -0.98 6.66 -15.19
C ALA A 294 -0.37 7.42 -14.00
N TYR A 295 0.95 7.46 -13.91
CA TYR A 295 1.66 8.11 -12.80
C TYR A 295 1.13 9.50 -12.48
N ALA A 296 1.05 10.41 -13.46
CA ALA A 296 0.54 11.78 -13.25
C ALA A 296 -0.97 11.86 -13.00
N ASN A 297 -1.72 10.80 -13.32
CA ASN A 297 -3.17 10.76 -13.13
C ASN A 297 -3.57 10.30 -11.72
N GLN A 298 -2.64 9.80 -10.92
CA GLN A 298 -2.94 9.29 -9.58
C GLN A 298 -3.58 10.35 -8.66
N PRO A 299 -3.08 11.60 -8.55
CA PRO A 299 -3.73 12.61 -7.72
C PRO A 299 -5.16 12.98 -8.18
N PRO A 300 -5.44 13.29 -9.46
CA PRO A 300 -6.81 13.60 -9.87
C PRO A 300 -7.79 12.42 -9.70
N ILE A 301 -7.31 11.16 -9.86
CA ILE A 301 -8.15 9.98 -9.59
C ILE A 301 -8.41 9.81 -8.09
N ALA A 302 -7.43 10.10 -7.23
CA ALA A 302 -7.66 10.12 -5.78
C ALA A 302 -8.71 11.16 -5.39
N GLN A 303 -8.64 12.37 -5.95
CA GLN A 303 -9.64 13.40 -5.72
C GLN A 303 -11.04 12.95 -6.17
N TRP A 304 -11.12 12.29 -7.32
CA TRP A 304 -12.38 11.70 -7.80
C TRP A 304 -12.92 10.64 -6.84
N ASN A 305 -12.06 9.75 -6.32
CA ASN A 305 -12.46 8.75 -5.33
C ASN A 305 -12.94 9.40 -4.01
N LEU A 306 -12.29 10.48 -3.60
CA LEU A 306 -12.69 11.26 -2.42
C LEU A 306 -14.03 11.96 -2.62
N ALA A 307 -14.35 12.40 -3.85
CA ALA A 307 -15.69 12.88 -4.19
C ALA A 307 -16.74 11.77 -4.04
N ARG A 308 -16.42 10.53 -4.49
CA ARG A 308 -17.31 9.36 -4.26
C ARG A 308 -17.49 9.03 -2.79
N PHE A 309 -16.45 9.24 -1.96
CA PHE A 309 -16.56 9.13 -0.51
C PHE A 309 -17.42 10.24 0.10
N ALA A 310 -17.17 11.49 -0.27
CA ALA A 310 -17.90 12.65 0.21
C ALA A 310 -19.41 12.54 -0.04
N GLU A 311 -19.81 12.04 -1.22
CA GLU A 311 -21.21 11.78 -1.57
C GLU A 311 -21.91 10.87 -0.56
N THR A 312 -21.21 9.88 -0.04
CA THR A 312 -21.79 8.96 0.95
C THR A 312 -22.06 9.64 2.29
N LEU A 313 -21.33 10.69 2.63
CA LEU A 313 -21.44 11.42 3.89
C LEU A 313 -22.43 12.58 3.87
N ILE A 314 -22.95 12.97 2.70
CA ILE A 314 -23.90 14.08 2.54
C ILE A 314 -25.04 14.03 3.58
N PRO A 315 -25.73 12.89 3.81
CA PRO A 315 -26.84 12.83 4.78
C PRO A 315 -26.42 13.01 6.24
N LEU A 316 -25.12 12.92 6.55
CA LEU A 316 -24.59 13.02 7.91
C LEU A 316 -24.00 14.40 8.22
N ILE A 317 -23.58 15.17 7.20
CA ILE A 317 -22.88 16.45 7.35
C ILE A 317 -23.82 17.56 7.82
N ASP A 318 -24.99 17.75 7.16
CA ASP A 318 -25.98 18.77 7.53
C ASP A 318 -27.39 18.29 7.17
N HIS A 319 -28.38 18.78 7.90
CA HIS A 319 -29.80 18.51 7.59
C HIS A 319 -30.25 19.17 6.28
N ASN A 320 -29.62 20.29 5.89
CA ASN A 320 -29.84 20.95 4.61
C ASN A 320 -28.88 20.32 3.58
N THR A 321 -29.45 19.59 2.63
CA THR A 321 -28.70 18.87 1.58
C THR A 321 -27.83 19.81 0.74
N ASP A 322 -28.32 20.99 0.35
CA ASP A 322 -27.54 21.94 -0.46
C ASP A 322 -26.30 22.44 0.31
N LYS A 323 -26.48 22.76 1.60
CA LYS A 323 -25.37 23.14 2.45
C LYS A 323 -24.38 22.01 2.67
N SER A 324 -24.87 20.79 2.82
CA SER A 324 -24.03 19.58 2.92
C SER A 324 -23.17 19.39 1.66
N ILE A 325 -23.79 19.52 0.49
CA ILE A 325 -23.09 19.44 -0.81
C ILE A 325 -22.03 20.54 -0.93
N GLU A 326 -22.35 21.78 -0.56
CA GLU A 326 -21.40 22.89 -0.58
C GLU A 326 -20.17 22.60 0.29
N LEU A 327 -20.38 22.23 1.57
CA LEU A 327 -19.31 21.93 2.52
C LEU A 327 -18.44 20.75 2.04
N ALA A 328 -19.07 19.67 1.59
CA ALA A 328 -18.37 18.50 1.06
C ALA A 328 -17.56 18.82 -0.20
N SER A 329 -18.12 19.62 -1.11
CA SER A 329 -17.44 20.07 -2.33
C SER A 329 -16.23 20.94 -2.02
N GLN A 330 -16.36 21.88 -1.07
CA GLN A 330 -15.23 22.69 -0.61
C GLN A 330 -14.10 21.80 -0.04
N SER A 331 -14.46 20.79 0.77
CA SER A 331 -13.50 19.84 1.34
C SER A 331 -12.74 19.08 0.23
N VAL A 332 -13.45 18.52 -0.75
CA VAL A 332 -12.84 17.78 -1.88
C VAL A 332 -11.96 18.67 -2.74
N ASN A 333 -12.38 19.92 -2.98
CA ASN A 333 -11.58 20.87 -3.78
C ASN A 333 -10.25 21.23 -3.07
N ASN A 334 -10.21 21.26 -1.75
CA ASN A 334 -9.00 21.50 -0.97
C ASN A 334 -7.95 20.38 -1.09
N PHE A 335 -8.32 19.20 -1.61
CA PHE A 335 -7.38 18.10 -1.83
C PHE A 335 -6.20 18.51 -2.71
N SER A 336 -6.45 19.21 -3.81
CA SER A 336 -5.40 19.62 -4.75
C SER A 336 -4.31 20.47 -4.08
N ASP A 337 -4.72 21.45 -3.27
CA ASP A 337 -3.79 22.32 -2.55
C ASP A 337 -3.03 21.57 -1.46
N GLN A 338 -3.69 20.64 -0.76
CA GLN A 338 -3.03 19.81 0.25
C GLN A 338 -2.02 18.86 -0.39
N PHE A 339 -2.39 18.19 -1.48
CA PHE A 339 -1.49 17.34 -2.24
C PHE A 339 -0.28 18.12 -2.76
N GLN A 340 -0.51 19.28 -3.40
CA GLN A 340 0.57 20.09 -3.96
C GLN A 340 1.56 20.54 -2.88
N ARG A 341 1.08 20.99 -1.73
CA ARG A 341 1.95 21.35 -0.59
C ARG A 341 2.78 20.17 -0.11
N ALA A 342 2.15 18.99 0.08
CA ALA A 342 2.84 17.79 0.53
C ALA A 342 3.86 17.33 -0.52
N TRP A 343 3.48 17.32 -1.80
CA TRP A 343 4.36 16.94 -2.91
C TRP A 343 5.57 17.87 -3.04
N LEU A 344 5.36 19.17 -3.04
CA LEU A 344 6.46 20.17 -3.08
C LEU A 344 7.38 20.02 -1.88
N GLY A 345 6.82 19.81 -0.67
CA GLY A 345 7.60 19.61 0.54
C GLY A 345 8.56 18.42 0.41
N GLY A 346 8.08 17.27 -0.07
CA GLY A 346 8.92 16.09 -0.28
C GLY A 346 9.91 16.25 -1.44
N MET A 347 9.52 16.93 -2.53
CA MET A 347 10.47 17.24 -3.63
C MET A 347 11.60 18.15 -3.18
N ARG A 348 11.33 19.12 -2.31
CA ARG A 348 12.40 19.93 -1.69
C ARG A 348 13.34 19.07 -0.87
N GLN A 349 12.82 18.16 -0.04
CA GLN A 349 13.63 17.24 0.74
C GLN A 349 14.52 16.35 -0.15
N LYS A 350 13.98 15.88 -1.28
CA LYS A 350 14.72 15.09 -2.29
C LYS A 350 15.84 15.89 -2.95
N LEU A 351 15.74 17.20 -3.03
CA LEU A 351 16.72 18.10 -3.64
C LEU A 351 17.55 18.89 -2.62
N GLY A 352 17.42 18.63 -1.32
CA GLY A 352 18.19 19.31 -0.28
C GLY A 352 17.83 20.79 -0.11
N LEU A 353 16.58 21.17 -0.44
CA LEU A 353 16.11 22.56 -0.40
C LEU A 353 15.31 22.81 0.89
N PHE A 354 15.72 23.81 1.68
CA PHE A 354 15.08 24.18 2.95
C PHE A 354 14.14 25.38 2.81
N ASN A 355 14.36 26.23 1.82
CA ASN A 355 13.54 27.41 1.58
C ASN A 355 12.26 27.07 0.80
N GLU A 356 11.24 27.92 0.94
CA GLU A 356 9.98 27.83 0.24
C GLU A 356 9.78 29.08 -0.63
N GLY A 357 10.00 28.94 -1.94
CA GLY A 357 9.88 30.04 -2.87
C GLY A 357 9.52 29.61 -4.29
N ALA A 358 9.27 30.56 -5.16
CA ALA A 358 8.94 30.31 -6.56
C ALA A 358 10.14 29.71 -7.32
N SER A 359 11.36 30.09 -6.99
CA SER A 359 12.58 29.57 -7.61
C SER A 359 12.80 28.09 -7.38
N GLU A 360 12.41 27.57 -6.20
CA GLU A 360 12.50 26.16 -5.87
C GLU A 360 11.46 25.33 -6.65
N ILE A 361 10.26 25.88 -6.86
CA ILE A 361 9.22 25.24 -7.67
C ILE A 361 9.67 25.14 -9.14
N GLU A 362 10.27 26.22 -9.68
CA GLU A 362 10.82 26.22 -11.03
C GLU A 362 11.92 25.15 -11.19
N LEU A 363 12.87 25.09 -10.25
CA LEU A 363 13.93 24.07 -10.25
C LEU A 363 13.38 22.64 -10.24
N ILE A 364 12.37 22.36 -9.43
CA ILE A 364 11.73 21.02 -9.37
C ILE A 364 11.10 20.67 -10.74
N ASN A 365 10.34 21.60 -11.32
CA ASN A 365 9.65 21.37 -12.58
C ASN A 365 10.65 21.22 -13.76
N GLU A 366 11.68 22.08 -13.81
CA GLU A 366 12.74 21.97 -14.81
C GLU A 366 13.47 20.62 -14.75
N LEU A 367 13.79 20.13 -13.54
CA LEU A 367 14.42 18.82 -13.39
C LEU A 367 13.53 17.71 -13.97
N LEU A 368 12.24 17.70 -13.65
CA LEU A 368 11.32 16.67 -14.16
C LEU A 368 11.21 16.72 -15.70
N VAL A 369 11.18 17.91 -16.30
CA VAL A 369 11.21 18.06 -17.76
C VAL A 369 12.52 17.52 -18.35
N LEU A 370 13.65 17.80 -17.73
CA LEU A 370 14.95 17.28 -18.16
C LEU A 370 15.06 15.76 -18.00
N MET A 371 14.50 15.21 -16.91
CA MET A 371 14.44 13.77 -16.69
C MET A 371 13.60 13.07 -17.77
N GLN A 372 12.43 13.60 -18.09
CA GLN A 372 11.57 13.06 -19.16
C GLN A 372 12.27 13.11 -20.51
N LYS A 373 12.84 14.26 -20.89
CA LYS A 373 13.58 14.46 -22.15
C LYS A 373 14.72 13.45 -22.30
N ASN A 374 15.46 13.20 -21.24
CA ASN A 374 16.64 12.33 -21.25
C ASN A 374 16.33 10.88 -20.87
N LYS A 375 15.07 10.52 -20.64
CA LYS A 375 14.63 9.20 -20.14
C LYS A 375 15.43 8.76 -18.92
N ALA A 376 15.67 9.69 -17.99
CA ALA A 376 16.49 9.46 -16.83
C ALA A 376 15.79 8.51 -15.85
N ASP A 377 16.57 7.66 -15.17
CA ASP A 377 16.07 6.83 -14.08
C ASP A 377 15.59 7.72 -12.92
N TYR A 378 14.34 7.51 -12.49
CA TYR A 378 13.73 8.36 -11.47
C TYR A 378 14.48 8.27 -10.14
N THR A 379 14.71 7.08 -9.66
CA THR A 379 15.35 6.83 -8.37
C THR A 379 16.82 7.25 -8.37
N LEU A 380 17.58 6.81 -9.38
CA LEU A 380 19.01 7.06 -9.43
C LEU A 380 19.34 8.53 -9.71
N THR A 381 18.52 9.28 -10.44
CA THR A 381 18.76 10.71 -10.64
C THR A 381 18.80 11.44 -9.31
N PHE A 382 17.81 11.25 -8.44
CA PHE A 382 17.79 11.86 -7.12
C PHE A 382 18.88 11.30 -6.20
N ARG A 383 19.15 10.00 -6.27
CA ARG A 383 20.19 9.37 -5.46
C ARG A 383 21.58 9.89 -5.82
N HIS A 384 21.88 10.02 -7.11
CA HIS A 384 23.16 10.54 -7.58
C HIS A 384 23.36 12.02 -7.23
N LEU A 385 22.30 12.83 -7.28
CA LEU A 385 22.38 14.23 -6.80
C LEU A 385 22.72 14.32 -5.31
N SER A 386 22.42 13.26 -4.53
CA SER A 386 22.70 13.18 -3.08
C SER A 386 24.15 12.78 -2.77
N SER A 387 24.95 12.42 -3.76
CA SER A 387 26.29 11.85 -3.60
C SER A 387 27.29 12.53 -4.52
N ASP A 388 28.58 12.40 -4.21
CA ASP A 388 29.68 12.88 -5.09
C ASP A 388 30.01 11.85 -6.19
N ALA A 389 29.13 10.89 -6.44
CA ALA A 389 29.34 9.87 -7.46
C ALA A 389 29.42 10.48 -8.85
N ILE A 390 30.38 10.03 -9.66
CA ILE A 390 30.50 10.43 -11.05
C ILE A 390 29.25 9.94 -11.79
N LEU A 391 28.48 10.90 -12.27
CA LEU A 391 27.20 10.69 -12.87
C LEU A 391 27.36 10.16 -14.29
N LYS A 392 27.03 8.89 -14.51
CA LYS A 392 27.23 8.20 -15.80
C LYS A 392 26.05 8.34 -16.75
N ASP A 393 24.87 8.65 -16.24
CA ASP A 393 23.64 8.71 -17.01
C ASP A 393 23.63 9.83 -18.04
N ALA A 394 22.87 9.65 -19.11
CA ALA A 394 22.82 10.58 -20.25
C ALA A 394 22.39 12.00 -19.84
N ILE A 395 21.49 12.12 -18.85
CA ILE A 395 21.02 13.41 -18.33
C ILE A 395 22.17 14.32 -17.86
N PHE A 396 23.20 13.76 -17.20
CA PHE A 396 24.33 14.52 -16.67
C PHE A 396 25.28 15.04 -17.76
N LYS A 397 25.11 14.57 -18.99
CA LYS A 397 25.84 15.05 -20.18
C LYS A 397 25.07 16.16 -20.91
N ASP A 398 23.76 16.28 -20.68
CA ASP A 398 22.89 17.27 -21.31
C ASP A 398 23.31 18.70 -20.92
N ALA A 399 23.42 19.60 -21.89
CA ALA A 399 23.85 20.98 -21.67
C ALA A 399 22.85 21.76 -20.79
N SER A 400 21.55 21.53 -20.98
CA SER A 400 20.50 22.18 -20.19
C SER A 400 20.54 21.70 -18.73
N PHE A 401 20.80 20.38 -18.53
CA PHE A 401 20.98 19.85 -17.18
C PHE A 401 22.17 20.49 -16.45
N LYS A 402 23.28 20.73 -17.15
CA LYS A 402 24.45 21.41 -16.54
C LYS A 402 24.15 22.85 -16.10
N VAL A 403 23.27 23.53 -16.82
CA VAL A 403 22.79 24.87 -16.42
C VAL A 403 21.91 24.75 -15.19
N TRP A 404 20.93 23.85 -15.22
CA TRP A 404 20.05 23.54 -14.10
C TRP A 404 20.86 23.17 -12.83
N TYR A 405 21.85 22.30 -12.97
CA TYR A 405 22.71 21.85 -11.86
C TYR A 405 23.45 23.02 -11.19
N LYS A 406 23.98 23.97 -11.99
CA LYS A 406 24.63 25.18 -11.45
C LYS A 406 23.63 26.02 -10.66
N ASN A 407 22.41 26.18 -11.17
CA ASN A 407 21.38 26.96 -10.49
C ASN A 407 20.96 26.27 -9.18
N TRP A 408 20.79 24.96 -9.20
CA TRP A 408 20.48 24.18 -8.02
C TRP A 408 21.57 24.25 -6.94
N ILE A 409 22.85 24.06 -7.30
CA ILE A 409 23.99 24.22 -6.38
C ILE A 409 24.03 25.65 -5.79
N HIS A 410 23.76 26.65 -6.60
CA HIS A 410 23.72 28.04 -6.13
C HIS A 410 22.59 28.25 -5.09
N CYS A 411 21.43 27.63 -5.27
CA CYS A 411 20.36 27.65 -4.27
C CYS A 411 20.81 26.99 -2.97
N ILE A 412 21.44 25.81 -3.03
CA ILE A 412 21.95 25.10 -1.85
C ILE A 412 23.00 25.94 -1.11
N GLN A 413 23.93 26.56 -1.83
CA GLN A 413 24.98 27.38 -1.22
C GLN A 413 24.46 28.66 -0.55
N LYS A 414 23.32 29.18 -0.98
CA LYS A 414 22.66 30.34 -0.36
C LYS A 414 21.87 29.99 0.91
N GLN A 415 21.59 28.71 1.14
CA GLN A 415 20.85 28.28 2.32
C GLN A 415 21.72 28.36 3.57
N LYS A 416 21.07 28.64 4.71
CA LYS A 416 21.76 28.75 6.01
C LYS A 416 22.35 27.37 6.44
N GLU A 417 21.71 26.28 6.07
CA GLU A 417 22.08 24.93 6.42
C GLU A 417 23.33 24.42 5.72
N GLY A 418 23.58 24.93 4.51
CA GLY A 418 24.75 24.58 3.71
C GLY A 418 24.66 23.21 3.03
N GLU A 419 25.69 22.91 2.23
CA GLU A 419 25.72 21.77 1.32
C GLU A 419 25.73 20.42 2.04
N GLU A 420 26.46 20.29 3.15
CA GLU A 420 26.58 19.03 3.90
C GLU A 420 25.25 18.59 4.50
N ILE A 421 24.52 19.51 5.13
CA ILE A 421 23.20 19.23 5.72
C ILE A 421 22.20 18.92 4.62
N SER A 422 22.27 19.64 3.48
CA SER A 422 21.43 19.34 2.29
C SER A 422 21.66 17.91 1.79
N LYS A 423 22.91 17.47 1.63
CA LYS A 423 23.26 16.10 1.23
C LYS A 423 22.73 15.07 2.22
N LEU A 424 22.88 15.29 3.53
CA LEU A 424 22.35 14.38 4.55
C LEU A 424 20.83 14.28 4.50
N MET A 425 20.12 15.37 4.24
CA MET A 425 18.67 15.35 4.05
C MET A 425 18.30 14.55 2.79
N MET A 426 18.97 14.79 1.68
CA MET A 426 18.74 14.08 0.42
C MET A 426 18.96 12.59 0.56
N LEU A 427 20.02 12.13 1.23
CA LEU A 427 20.32 10.72 1.46
C LEU A 427 19.23 10.01 2.28
N LYS A 428 18.51 10.71 3.15
CA LYS A 428 17.40 10.20 3.95
C LYS A 428 16.09 10.11 3.18
N HIS A 429 15.94 10.86 2.08
CA HIS A 429 14.69 10.94 1.30
C HIS A 429 14.82 10.32 -0.10
N ASN A 430 16.03 10.02 -0.55
CA ASN A 430 16.28 9.38 -1.84
C ASN A 430 16.75 7.95 -1.65
N PRO A 431 15.89 6.93 -1.88
CA PRO A 431 16.29 5.54 -1.74
C PRO A 431 17.37 5.17 -2.77
N ALA A 432 18.25 4.24 -2.39
CA ALA A 432 19.21 3.57 -3.26
C ALA A 432 18.64 2.29 -3.87
N VAL A 433 17.70 1.65 -3.16
CA VAL A 433 17.07 0.38 -3.55
C VAL A 433 15.55 0.56 -3.55
N ILE A 434 14.92 0.18 -4.66
CA ILE A 434 13.47 0.07 -4.82
C ILE A 434 13.13 -1.31 -5.39
N PRO A 435 11.89 -1.79 -5.28
CA PRO A 435 11.49 -3.04 -5.92
C PRO A 435 11.37 -2.87 -7.43
N ARG A 436 12.52 -2.83 -8.12
CA ARG A 436 12.58 -2.72 -9.58
C ARG A 436 11.88 -3.90 -10.22
N ASN A 437 11.11 -3.63 -11.26
CA ASN A 437 10.22 -4.62 -11.86
C ASN A 437 10.95 -5.87 -12.31
N TYR A 438 12.11 -5.73 -12.97
CA TYR A 438 12.91 -6.89 -13.44
C TYR A 438 13.43 -7.76 -12.28
N LEU A 439 13.73 -7.17 -11.11
CA LEU A 439 14.16 -7.92 -9.92
C LEU A 439 12.97 -8.62 -9.26
N VAL A 440 11.81 -7.96 -9.24
CA VAL A 440 10.56 -8.57 -8.74
C VAL A 440 10.22 -9.78 -9.60
N GLU A 441 10.17 -9.65 -10.94
CA GLU A 441 9.87 -10.77 -11.85
C GLU A 441 10.87 -11.91 -11.72
N LYS A 442 12.16 -11.60 -11.59
CA LYS A 442 13.19 -12.61 -11.36
C LYS A 442 12.96 -13.36 -10.05
N ALA A 443 12.64 -12.64 -8.97
CA ALA A 443 12.36 -13.26 -7.67
C ALA A 443 11.13 -14.17 -7.74
N LEU A 444 10.07 -13.73 -8.44
CA LEU A 444 8.84 -14.51 -8.62
C LEU A 444 9.09 -15.75 -9.48
N SER A 445 9.80 -15.61 -10.59
CA SER A 445 10.11 -16.74 -11.49
C SER A 445 10.91 -17.83 -10.77
N LEU A 446 12.00 -17.49 -10.09
CA LEU A 446 12.79 -18.45 -9.32
C LEU A 446 11.97 -19.15 -8.21
N ALA A 447 11.12 -18.40 -7.53
CA ALA A 447 10.29 -18.95 -6.46
C ALA A 447 9.17 -19.87 -6.99
N VAL A 448 8.50 -19.49 -8.08
CA VAL A 448 7.32 -20.20 -8.61
C VAL A 448 7.73 -21.38 -9.49
N VAL A 449 8.74 -21.21 -10.36
CA VAL A 449 9.15 -22.23 -11.34
C VAL A 449 10.16 -23.19 -10.73
N ASP A 450 11.23 -22.65 -10.09
CA ASP A 450 12.35 -23.44 -9.61
C ASP A 450 12.23 -23.83 -8.12
N ASN A 451 11.21 -23.32 -7.42
CA ASN A 451 11.03 -23.46 -5.96
C ASN A 451 12.28 -22.98 -5.18
N ASP A 452 13.00 -22.00 -5.76
CA ASP A 452 14.18 -21.35 -5.15
C ASP A 452 13.81 -19.99 -4.56
N TYR A 453 13.85 -19.92 -3.24
CA TYR A 453 13.51 -18.72 -2.48
C TYR A 453 14.74 -17.90 -2.05
N LYS A 454 15.96 -18.34 -2.43
CA LYS A 454 17.18 -17.66 -1.97
C LYS A 454 17.25 -16.22 -2.48
N PHE A 455 17.10 -16.03 -3.79
CA PHE A 455 17.12 -14.69 -4.39
C PHE A 455 16.01 -13.79 -3.81
N LEU A 456 14.81 -14.32 -3.60
CA LEU A 456 13.69 -13.60 -2.99
C LEU A 456 14.04 -13.10 -1.59
N ASN A 457 14.63 -13.95 -0.72
CA ASN A 457 15.01 -13.58 0.63
C ASN A 457 16.14 -12.52 0.65
N ASP A 458 17.14 -12.68 -0.21
CA ASP A 458 18.24 -11.71 -0.34
C ASP A 458 17.70 -10.35 -0.82
N PHE A 459 16.75 -10.36 -1.77
CA PHE A 459 16.11 -9.16 -2.29
C PHE A 459 15.23 -8.45 -1.24
N ILE A 460 14.38 -9.19 -0.52
CA ILE A 460 13.59 -8.62 0.59
C ILE A 460 14.51 -7.99 1.63
N THR A 461 15.63 -8.65 1.97
CA THR A 461 16.61 -8.12 2.93
C THR A 461 17.18 -6.76 2.49
N ALA A 462 17.46 -6.59 1.20
CA ALA A 462 17.93 -5.33 0.64
C ALA A 462 16.81 -4.26 0.63
N LEU A 463 15.58 -4.63 0.29
CA LEU A 463 14.42 -3.73 0.28
C LEU A 463 14.07 -3.20 1.67
N LEU A 464 14.35 -3.96 2.73
CA LEU A 464 14.14 -3.50 4.11
C LEU A 464 15.15 -2.42 4.55
N LYS A 465 16.17 -2.14 3.73
CA LYS A 465 17.18 -1.10 3.94
C LYS A 465 17.30 -0.18 2.72
N PRO A 466 16.21 0.48 2.30
CA PRO A 466 16.13 1.12 0.98
C PRO A 466 17.10 2.29 0.79
N PHE A 467 17.65 2.85 1.87
CA PHE A 467 18.58 3.97 1.83
C PHE A 467 20.06 3.55 1.89
N GLU A 468 20.35 2.24 2.05
CA GLU A 468 21.71 1.67 1.96
C GLU A 468 22.03 1.29 0.51
N GLU A 469 23.29 1.55 0.09
CA GLU A 469 23.73 1.20 -1.27
C GLU A 469 23.78 -0.32 -1.48
N SER A 470 23.31 -0.76 -2.64
CA SER A 470 23.41 -2.16 -3.05
C SER A 470 23.86 -2.27 -4.50
N LYS A 471 25.02 -2.87 -4.73
CA LYS A 471 25.53 -3.13 -6.08
C LYS A 471 24.71 -4.17 -6.86
N VAL A 472 23.96 -5.01 -6.17
CA VAL A 472 23.17 -6.07 -6.80
C VAL A 472 21.74 -5.61 -7.07
N PHE A 473 21.14 -4.86 -6.13
CA PHE A 473 19.71 -4.55 -6.17
C PHE A 473 19.40 -3.06 -6.43
N GLY A 474 20.42 -2.20 -6.51
CA GLY A 474 20.25 -0.77 -6.80
C GLY A 474 20.29 -0.42 -8.30
N GLU A 475 20.91 -1.25 -9.12
CA GLU A 475 21.12 -0.96 -10.53
C GLU A 475 19.82 -1.01 -11.36
N PRO A 476 19.69 -0.17 -12.39
CA PRO A 476 18.55 -0.21 -13.31
C PRO A 476 18.67 -1.42 -14.26
N PRO A 477 17.59 -1.80 -14.95
CA PRO A 477 17.68 -2.81 -16.00
C PRO A 477 18.63 -2.40 -17.11
N LEU A 478 19.40 -3.37 -17.66
CA LEU A 478 20.36 -3.12 -18.74
C LEU A 478 19.68 -2.64 -20.02
N GLU A 479 18.52 -3.19 -20.32
CA GLU A 479 17.68 -2.82 -21.44
C GLU A 479 16.31 -2.37 -20.95
N GLU A 480 15.72 -1.40 -21.65
CA GLU A 480 14.35 -0.96 -21.37
C GLU A 480 13.38 -2.02 -21.84
N ASP A 481 12.74 -2.71 -20.91
CA ASP A 481 11.57 -3.53 -21.23
C ASP A 481 10.36 -2.62 -21.44
N LYS A 482 10.17 -2.18 -22.68
CA LYS A 482 9.02 -1.36 -23.09
C LYS A 482 7.69 -2.13 -23.05
N SER A 483 7.76 -3.45 -22.96
CA SER A 483 6.61 -4.33 -22.95
C SER A 483 6.18 -4.73 -21.54
N TYR A 484 6.91 -4.31 -20.50
CA TYR A 484 6.59 -4.70 -19.14
C TYR A 484 5.20 -4.24 -18.77
N GLN A 485 4.36 -5.20 -18.49
CA GLN A 485 3.00 -5.01 -18.01
C GLN A 485 2.77 -5.83 -16.76
N THR A 486 1.96 -5.31 -15.88
CA THR A 486 1.55 -5.99 -14.67
C THR A 486 0.10 -6.45 -14.78
N PHE A 487 -0.18 -7.62 -14.22
CA PHE A 487 -1.49 -8.23 -14.25
C PHE A 487 -2.09 -8.26 -12.85
N CYS A 488 -3.39 -8.02 -12.76
CA CYS A 488 -4.13 -8.34 -11.56
C CYS A 488 -4.27 -9.86 -11.54
N GLY A 489 -3.52 -10.58 -10.70
CA GLY A 489 -3.54 -12.05 -10.61
C GLY A 489 -4.86 -12.58 -9.98
N THR A 490 -5.98 -12.21 -10.57
CA THR A 490 -7.34 -12.58 -10.15
C THR A 490 -7.86 -13.73 -11.00
#